data_4836d4b4f7a6ee13a609c2784cae4422
#
_entry.id   4836d4b4f7a6ee13a609c2784cae4422
#
_cell.length_a   1.000
_cell.length_b   1.000
_cell.length_c   1.000
_cell.angle_alpha   90.00
_cell.angle_beta   90.00
_cell.angle_gamma   90.00
#
_symmetry.space_group_name_H-M   'P 1'
#
loop_
_entity.id
_entity.type
_entity.pdbx_description
1 polymer ?
#
loop_
_entity_poly.entity_id
_entity_poly.type
_entity_poly.pdbx_seq_one_letter_code
_entity_poly.pdbx_strand_id
1 'polypeptide(L)'
;MDAALLLAALASRAGDRVDLLAYDRRVRALVQGRTARDVLPSLVNAMATLEPELVETDARGLAATAIRTAPRRSLIVLLTSLDAAPVEEGLIPVLAQLTQRHTVLVASVADPHVAQMATARGNTEAVYEAAAAARAQTERDRTAEKLRRAGVTIVDATPDDLAPALADAYLALKGAGRL
;
A
#
# COMPACT_ATOMS: atom_id res chain seq x y z
N MET A 1 2.44 -10.11 -0.97
CA MET A 1 1.19 -10.91 -1.12
C MET A 1 0.57 -11.22 0.23
N ASP A 2 1.31 -11.70 1.19
CA ASP A 2 0.81 -12.18 2.49
C ASP A 2 0.03 -11.13 3.28
N ALA A 3 0.51 -9.89 3.33
CA ALA A 3 -0.18 -8.78 3.99
C ALA A 3 -1.58 -8.51 3.40
N ALA A 4 -1.73 -8.55 2.08
CA ALA A 4 -3.03 -8.37 1.42
C ALA A 4 -3.99 -9.52 1.74
N LEU A 5 -3.50 -10.77 1.72
CA LEU A 5 -4.31 -11.96 2.02
C LEU A 5 -4.70 -12.01 3.50
N LEU A 6 -3.78 -11.67 4.41
CA LEU A 6 -4.08 -11.61 5.84
C LEU A 6 -5.15 -10.55 6.14
N LEU A 7 -4.98 -9.35 5.58
CA LEU A 7 -5.98 -8.29 5.74
C LEU A 7 -7.34 -8.70 5.18
N ALA A 8 -7.37 -9.30 3.99
CA ALA A 8 -8.60 -9.78 3.37
C ALA A 8 -9.29 -10.86 4.22
N ALA A 9 -8.52 -11.79 4.78
CA ALA A 9 -9.02 -12.82 5.69
C ALA A 9 -9.64 -12.20 6.95
N LEU A 10 -8.93 -11.24 7.56
CA LEU A 10 -9.37 -10.55 8.77
C LEU A 10 -10.65 -9.75 8.53
N ALA A 11 -10.67 -8.93 7.47
CA ALA A 11 -11.83 -8.11 7.11
C ALA A 11 -13.06 -8.97 6.76
N SER A 12 -12.85 -10.04 5.99
CA SER A 12 -13.91 -10.99 5.64
C SER A 12 -14.49 -11.69 6.88
N ARG A 13 -13.65 -12.10 7.84
CA ARG A 13 -14.10 -12.69 9.12
C ARG A 13 -14.82 -11.68 10.00
N ALA A 14 -14.49 -10.40 9.89
CA ALA A 14 -15.17 -9.32 10.58
C ALA A 14 -16.49 -8.88 9.90
N GLY A 15 -16.90 -9.58 8.82
CA GLY A 15 -18.14 -9.32 8.08
C GLY A 15 -18.04 -8.18 7.06
N ASP A 16 -16.83 -7.65 6.82
CA ASP A 16 -16.63 -6.59 5.83
C ASP A 16 -16.56 -7.18 4.42
N ARG A 17 -17.04 -6.41 3.45
CA ARG A 17 -16.83 -6.72 2.03
C ARG A 17 -15.39 -6.41 1.64
N VAL A 18 -14.77 -7.33 0.93
CA VAL A 18 -13.40 -7.20 0.43
C VAL A 18 -13.41 -7.30 -1.09
N ASP A 19 -12.85 -6.30 -1.73
CA ASP A 19 -12.61 -6.27 -3.17
C ASP A 19 -11.10 -6.11 -3.42
N LEU A 20 -10.58 -6.64 -4.53
CA LEU A 20 -9.20 -6.48 -5.00
C LEU A 20 -9.19 -5.78 -6.34
N LEU A 21 -8.34 -4.78 -6.48
CA LEU A 21 -7.99 -4.14 -7.75
C LEU A 21 -6.47 -4.16 -7.90
N ALA A 22 -5.96 -4.89 -8.89
CA ALA A 22 -4.58 -4.76 -9.35
C ALA A 22 -4.57 -3.87 -10.61
N TYR A 23 -3.74 -2.85 -10.60
CA TYR A 23 -3.74 -1.80 -11.59
C TYR A 23 -2.32 -1.28 -11.87
N ASP A 24 -2.04 -1.05 -13.14
CA ASP A 24 -0.85 -0.29 -13.61
C ASP A 24 -1.29 0.86 -14.53
N ARG A 25 -1.35 0.66 -15.81
CA ARG A 25 -1.99 1.55 -16.82
C ARG A 25 -3.40 1.05 -17.18
N ARG A 26 -3.74 -0.14 -16.73
CA ARG A 26 -5.02 -0.82 -16.98
C ARG A 26 -5.35 -1.73 -15.78
N VAL A 27 -6.57 -2.18 -15.74
CA VAL A 27 -6.96 -3.22 -14.76
C VAL A 27 -6.26 -4.53 -15.11
N ARG A 28 -5.41 -5.01 -14.22
CA ARG A 28 -4.70 -6.30 -14.33
C ARG A 28 -5.49 -7.44 -13.70
N ALA A 29 -6.13 -7.13 -12.57
CA ALA A 29 -7.06 -8.05 -11.94
C ALA A 29 -8.12 -7.27 -11.16
N LEU A 30 -9.33 -7.80 -11.13
CA LEU A 30 -10.45 -7.26 -10.36
C LEU A 30 -11.24 -8.40 -9.75
N VAL A 31 -11.34 -8.41 -8.41
CA VAL A 31 -12.19 -9.34 -7.65
C VAL A 31 -13.20 -8.53 -6.88
N GLN A 32 -14.50 -8.77 -7.11
CA GLN A 32 -15.59 -8.04 -6.47
C GLN A 32 -16.74 -8.96 -6.11
N GLY A 33 -17.51 -8.56 -5.09
CA GLY A 33 -18.81 -9.14 -4.79
C GLY A 33 -18.78 -10.62 -4.37
N ARG A 34 -17.65 -11.09 -3.85
CA ARG A 34 -17.49 -12.47 -3.39
C ARG A 34 -18.06 -12.65 -1.99
N THR A 35 -18.57 -13.85 -1.72
CA THR A 35 -18.94 -14.24 -0.35
C THR A 35 -17.68 -14.41 0.51
N ALA A 36 -17.84 -14.37 1.84
CA ALA A 36 -16.73 -14.57 2.77
C ALA A 36 -15.97 -15.90 2.55
N ARG A 37 -16.66 -16.92 2.01
CA ARG A 37 -16.04 -18.22 1.70
C ARG A 37 -15.20 -18.19 0.43
N ASP A 38 -15.60 -17.40 -0.55
CA ASP A 38 -15.02 -17.41 -1.89
C ASP A 38 -13.98 -16.30 -2.10
N VAL A 39 -13.94 -15.30 -1.20
CA VAL A 39 -13.08 -14.14 -1.37
C VAL A 39 -11.59 -14.53 -1.40
N LEU A 40 -11.13 -15.30 -0.42
CA LEU A 40 -9.71 -15.68 -0.33
C LEU A 40 -9.24 -16.55 -1.50
N PRO A 41 -9.93 -17.65 -1.88
CA PRO A 41 -9.57 -18.40 -3.08
C PRO A 41 -9.55 -17.53 -4.35
N SER A 42 -10.51 -16.61 -4.48
CA SER A 42 -10.57 -15.72 -5.63
C SER A 42 -9.41 -14.71 -5.66
N LEU A 43 -9.01 -14.18 -4.49
CA LEU A 43 -7.86 -13.29 -4.37
C LEU A 43 -6.56 -14.04 -4.70
N VAL A 44 -6.35 -15.24 -4.14
CA VAL A 44 -5.17 -16.06 -4.41
C VAL A 44 -5.05 -16.34 -5.91
N ASN A 45 -6.13 -16.79 -6.55
CA ASN A 45 -6.12 -17.08 -7.98
C ASN A 45 -5.84 -15.84 -8.83
N ALA A 46 -6.45 -14.70 -8.50
CA ALA A 46 -6.21 -13.44 -9.20
C ALA A 46 -4.78 -12.92 -9.04
N MET A 47 -4.20 -13.07 -7.83
CA MET A 47 -2.84 -12.61 -7.55
C MET A 47 -1.77 -13.55 -8.11
N ALA A 48 -2.04 -14.85 -8.20
CA ALA A 48 -1.10 -15.84 -8.73
C ALA A 48 -0.76 -15.64 -10.21
N THR A 49 -1.62 -14.96 -10.96
CA THR A 49 -1.43 -14.68 -12.39
C THR A 49 -0.82 -13.29 -12.66
N LEU A 50 -0.55 -12.50 -11.60
CA LEU A 50 0.03 -11.18 -11.74
C LEU A 50 1.56 -11.28 -11.92
N GLU A 51 2.01 -10.89 -13.09
CA GLU A 51 3.43 -10.74 -13.38
C GLU A 51 3.81 -9.26 -13.32
N PRO A 52 4.97 -8.91 -12.73
CA PRO A 52 5.44 -7.54 -12.70
C PRO A 52 5.78 -7.06 -14.12
N GLU A 53 5.35 -5.86 -14.45
CA GLU A 53 5.73 -5.16 -15.68
C GLU A 53 6.44 -3.86 -15.31
N LEU A 54 7.51 -3.52 -16.05
CA LEU A 54 8.24 -2.26 -15.88
C LEU A 54 7.50 -1.13 -16.58
N VAL A 55 6.34 -0.77 -16.05
CA VAL A 55 5.51 0.33 -16.57
C VAL A 55 5.17 1.29 -15.44
N GLU A 56 5.13 2.56 -15.77
CA GLU A 56 4.67 3.59 -14.83
C GLU A 56 3.16 3.46 -14.59
N THR A 57 2.75 3.53 -13.33
CA THR A 57 1.33 3.42 -12.96
C THR A 57 0.57 4.71 -13.29
N ASP A 58 -0.55 4.59 -14.01
CA ASP A 58 -1.51 5.69 -14.17
C ASP A 58 -2.32 5.88 -12.89
N ALA A 59 -1.84 6.73 -12.00
CA ALA A 59 -2.49 7.01 -10.72
C ALA A 59 -3.89 7.64 -10.87
N ARG A 60 -4.13 8.41 -11.94
CA ARG A 60 -5.47 9.00 -12.20
C ARG A 60 -6.47 7.93 -12.60
N GLY A 61 -6.09 7.03 -13.49
CA GLY A 61 -6.91 5.88 -13.88
C GLY A 61 -7.16 4.92 -12.73
N LEU A 62 -6.15 4.69 -11.87
CA LEU A 62 -6.29 3.93 -10.63
C LEU A 62 -7.35 4.54 -9.72
N ALA A 63 -7.22 5.84 -9.39
CA ALA A 63 -8.16 6.54 -8.51
C ALA A 63 -9.59 6.53 -9.06
N ALA A 64 -9.75 6.84 -10.35
CA ALA A 64 -11.05 6.81 -11.02
C ALA A 64 -11.67 5.40 -10.99
N THR A 65 -10.85 4.36 -11.19
CA THR A 65 -11.31 2.96 -11.15
C THR A 65 -11.68 2.55 -9.72
N ALA A 66 -10.86 2.90 -8.73
CA ALA A 66 -11.13 2.61 -7.31
C ALA A 66 -12.47 3.24 -6.86
N ILE A 67 -12.72 4.51 -7.22
CA ILE A 67 -13.98 5.20 -6.89
C ILE A 67 -15.20 4.52 -7.55
N ARG A 68 -15.07 4.07 -8.81
CA ARG A 68 -16.16 3.33 -9.48
C ARG A 68 -16.40 1.97 -8.84
N THR A 69 -15.34 1.30 -8.40
CA THR A 69 -15.38 -0.03 -7.81
C THR A 69 -15.95 -0.02 -6.41
N ALA A 70 -15.67 1.05 -5.63
CA ALA A 70 -16.15 1.26 -4.27
C ALA A 70 -17.12 2.45 -4.20
N PRO A 71 -18.41 2.29 -4.58
CA PRO A 71 -19.36 3.41 -4.62
C PRO A 71 -19.76 3.93 -3.23
N ARG A 72 -19.52 3.16 -2.17
CA ARG A 72 -19.79 3.53 -0.77
C ARG A 72 -18.48 3.88 -0.08
N ARG A 73 -18.60 4.63 1.04
CA ARG A 73 -17.43 4.89 1.90
C ARG A 73 -16.78 3.57 2.29
N SER A 74 -15.48 3.47 2.11
CA SER A 74 -14.71 2.24 2.29
C SER A 74 -13.29 2.57 2.76
N LEU A 75 -12.60 1.61 3.32
CA LEU A 75 -11.15 1.65 3.46
C LEU A 75 -10.52 1.26 2.11
N ILE A 76 -9.73 2.15 1.54
CA ILE A 76 -8.88 1.86 0.38
C ILE A 76 -7.47 1.65 0.89
N VAL A 77 -6.93 0.44 0.70
CA VAL A 77 -5.56 0.10 1.05
C VAL A 77 -4.74 0.06 -0.24
N LEU A 78 -3.81 0.99 -0.37
CA LEU A 78 -2.86 1.06 -1.48
C LEU A 78 -1.57 0.35 -1.08
N LEU A 79 -1.30 -0.78 -1.71
CA LEU A 79 -0.05 -1.53 -1.56
C LEU A 79 0.93 -1.02 -2.62
N THR A 80 1.86 -0.16 -2.23
CA THR A 80 2.80 0.52 -3.15
C THR A 80 4.10 0.88 -2.44
N SER A 81 5.15 1.21 -3.18
CA SER A 81 6.37 1.76 -2.62
C SER A 81 6.17 3.22 -2.16
N LEU A 82 7.08 3.70 -1.30
CA LEU A 82 7.16 5.11 -0.88
C LEU A 82 8.24 5.87 -1.67
N ASP A 83 8.45 5.51 -2.92
CA ASP A 83 9.38 6.21 -3.80
C ASP A 83 8.86 7.62 -4.11
N ALA A 84 9.74 8.61 -3.98
CA ALA A 84 9.35 10.02 -4.02
C ALA A 84 8.67 10.41 -5.34
N ALA A 85 9.27 10.11 -6.49
CA ALA A 85 8.75 10.52 -7.78
C ALA A 85 7.35 9.93 -8.09
N PRO A 86 7.11 8.59 -8.05
CA PRO A 86 5.79 8.04 -8.30
C PRO A 86 4.72 8.52 -7.31
N VAL A 87 5.10 8.73 -6.04
CA VAL A 87 4.15 9.21 -5.03
C VAL A 87 3.85 10.69 -5.22
N GLU A 88 4.86 11.55 -5.39
CA GLU A 88 4.68 13.00 -5.45
C GLU A 88 4.03 13.45 -6.76
N GLU A 89 4.46 12.88 -7.88
CA GLU A 89 3.96 13.26 -9.21
C GLU A 89 2.68 12.51 -9.59
N GLY A 90 2.54 11.28 -9.14
CA GLY A 90 1.40 10.42 -9.49
C GLY A 90 0.31 10.38 -8.43
N LEU A 91 0.64 9.92 -7.22
CA LEU A 91 -0.37 9.59 -6.22
C LEU A 91 -0.92 10.81 -5.48
N ILE A 92 -0.08 11.73 -4.99
CA ILE A 92 -0.51 12.90 -4.21
C ILE A 92 -1.57 13.74 -4.95
N PRO A 93 -1.43 14.03 -6.25
CA PRO A 93 -2.44 14.83 -6.99
C PRO A 93 -3.84 14.22 -7.02
N VAL A 94 -3.95 12.90 -6.87
CA VAL A 94 -5.25 12.19 -6.93
C VAL A 94 -5.80 11.81 -5.55
N LEU A 95 -4.98 11.93 -4.49
CA LEU A 95 -5.39 11.54 -3.13
C LEU A 95 -6.61 12.31 -2.64
N ALA A 96 -6.73 13.60 -2.96
CA ALA A 96 -7.86 14.41 -2.54
C ALA A 96 -9.21 13.81 -3.02
N GLN A 97 -9.25 13.24 -4.22
CA GLN A 97 -10.45 12.59 -4.75
C GLN A 97 -10.81 11.32 -3.96
N LEU A 98 -9.80 10.57 -3.49
CA LEU A 98 -10.00 9.37 -2.71
C LEU A 98 -10.36 9.70 -1.25
N THR A 99 -9.64 10.61 -0.60
CA THR A 99 -9.82 10.94 0.83
C THR A 99 -11.12 11.70 1.10
N GLN A 100 -11.70 12.38 0.12
CA GLN A 100 -13.03 12.99 0.25
C GLN A 100 -14.14 11.96 0.45
N ARG A 101 -13.99 10.75 -0.06
CA ARG A 101 -15.04 9.72 -0.06
C ARG A 101 -14.68 8.51 0.79
N HIS A 102 -13.40 8.21 0.93
CA HIS A 102 -12.88 6.98 1.51
C HIS A 102 -11.86 7.27 2.60
N THR A 103 -11.66 6.32 3.49
CA THR A 103 -10.48 6.29 4.34
C THR A 103 -9.35 5.65 3.53
N VAL A 104 -8.20 6.33 3.42
CA VAL A 104 -7.07 5.83 2.61
C VAL A 104 -5.93 5.44 3.54
N LEU A 105 -5.38 4.25 3.30
CA LEU A 105 -4.20 3.72 3.93
C LEU A 105 -3.20 3.33 2.84
N VAL A 106 -1.95 3.76 2.97
CA VAL A 106 -0.83 3.29 2.14
C VAL A 106 -0.01 2.33 2.96
N ALA A 107 0.22 1.14 2.41
CA ALA A 107 1.06 0.11 2.99
C ALA A 107 2.26 -0.13 2.07
N SER A 108 3.46 -0.03 2.62
CA SER A 108 4.72 -0.15 1.91
C SER A 108 5.67 -1.09 2.62
N VAL A 109 6.47 -1.80 1.83
CA VAL A 109 7.54 -2.67 2.34
C VAL A 109 8.82 -1.86 2.46
N ALA A 110 9.38 -1.79 3.67
CA ALA A 110 10.72 -1.25 3.92
C ALA A 110 11.77 -2.33 3.69
N ASP A 111 12.81 -2.01 2.91
CA ASP A 111 13.93 -2.94 2.71
C ASP A 111 14.86 -2.92 3.95
N PRO A 112 14.98 -4.03 4.69
CA PRO A 112 15.84 -4.09 5.86
C PRO A 112 17.34 -3.92 5.52
N HIS A 113 17.76 -4.22 4.29
CA HIS A 113 19.14 -4.03 3.85
C HIS A 113 19.52 -2.54 3.81
N VAL A 114 18.60 -1.67 3.40
CA VAL A 114 18.85 -0.22 3.40
C VAL A 114 19.15 0.28 4.81
N ALA A 115 18.37 -0.17 5.79
CA ALA A 115 18.61 0.18 7.20
C ALA A 115 19.97 -0.33 7.71
N GLN A 116 20.37 -1.55 7.34
CA GLN A 116 21.66 -2.13 7.68
C GLN A 116 22.81 -1.36 7.03
N MET A 117 22.70 -1.04 5.73
CA MET A 117 23.71 -0.27 5.00
C MET A 117 23.90 1.13 5.60
N ALA A 118 22.83 1.79 6.03
CA ALA A 118 22.90 3.13 6.64
C ALA A 118 23.75 3.16 7.93
N THR A 119 23.92 2.03 8.60
CA THR A 119 24.74 1.90 9.82
C THR A 119 26.13 1.33 9.57
N ALA A 120 26.45 0.93 8.35
CA ALA A 120 27.73 0.32 8.01
C ALA A 120 28.91 1.29 8.28
N ARG A 121 30.01 0.75 8.81
CA ARG A 121 31.25 1.45 9.08
C ARG A 121 32.39 0.60 8.55
N GLY A 122 33.48 1.23 8.05
CA GLY A 122 34.61 0.48 7.54
C GLY A 122 35.46 1.30 6.56
N ASN A 123 35.56 0.81 5.32
CA ASN A 123 36.31 1.48 4.26
C ASN A 123 35.51 2.64 3.63
N THR A 124 36.15 3.37 2.73
CA THR A 124 35.54 4.54 2.05
C THR A 124 34.26 4.16 1.28
N GLU A 125 34.21 2.99 0.65
CA GLU A 125 33.07 2.48 -0.10
C GLU A 125 31.86 2.28 0.82
N ALA A 126 32.05 1.62 1.96
CA ALA A 126 30.99 1.43 2.96
C ALA A 126 30.42 2.76 3.51
N VAL A 127 31.25 3.80 3.60
CA VAL A 127 30.80 5.14 4.02
C VAL A 127 29.92 5.79 2.95
N TYR A 128 30.27 5.65 1.66
CA TYR A 128 29.43 6.16 0.56
C TYR A 128 28.10 5.40 0.47
N GLU A 129 28.11 4.08 0.61
CA GLU A 129 26.90 3.26 0.64
C GLU A 129 25.99 3.63 1.82
N ALA A 130 26.57 3.81 3.02
CA ALA A 130 25.82 4.24 4.19
C ALA A 130 25.19 5.62 4.01
N ALA A 131 25.91 6.56 3.39
CA ALA A 131 25.38 7.89 3.10
C ALA A 131 24.23 7.84 2.08
N ALA A 132 24.34 7.01 1.03
CA ALA A 132 23.30 6.82 0.04
C ALA A 132 22.04 6.17 0.67
N ALA A 133 22.22 5.13 1.50
CA ALA A 133 21.15 4.47 2.22
C ALA A 133 20.44 5.42 3.20
N ALA A 134 21.19 6.22 3.97
CA ALA A 134 20.62 7.21 4.89
C ALA A 134 19.82 8.29 4.14
N ARG A 135 20.30 8.71 2.95
CA ARG A 135 19.57 9.65 2.09
C ARG A 135 18.27 9.03 1.59
N ALA A 136 18.29 7.80 1.08
CA ALA A 136 17.12 7.09 0.62
C ALA A 136 16.06 6.96 1.73
N GLN A 137 16.48 6.61 2.96
CA GLN A 137 15.61 6.57 4.12
C GLN A 137 14.99 7.93 4.43
N THR A 138 15.78 9.00 4.40
CA THR A 138 15.29 10.37 4.64
C THR A 138 14.26 10.79 3.59
N GLU A 139 14.47 10.45 2.31
CA GLU A 139 13.52 10.74 1.23
C GLU A 139 12.21 9.96 1.42
N ARG A 140 12.31 8.69 1.82
CA ARG A 140 11.16 7.83 2.14
C ARG A 140 10.33 8.42 3.29
N ASP A 141 10.98 8.83 4.38
CA ASP A 141 10.32 9.44 5.54
C ASP A 141 9.60 10.74 5.18
N ARG A 142 10.21 11.57 4.33
CA ARG A 142 9.61 12.81 3.81
C ARG A 142 8.37 12.52 2.96
N THR A 143 8.44 11.51 2.11
CA THR A 143 7.31 11.07 1.28
C THR A 143 6.16 10.58 2.15
N ALA A 144 6.44 9.75 3.16
CA ALA A 144 5.45 9.29 4.13
C ALA A 144 4.79 10.47 4.87
N GLU A 145 5.59 11.47 5.28
CA GLU A 145 5.05 12.65 5.97
C GLU A 145 4.16 13.51 5.06
N LYS A 146 4.49 13.66 3.77
CA LYS A 146 3.63 14.34 2.79
C LYS A 146 2.27 13.64 2.65
N LEU A 147 2.28 12.30 2.58
CA LEU A 147 1.06 11.49 2.53
C LEU A 147 0.21 11.63 3.81
N ARG A 148 0.84 11.63 5.00
CA ARG A 148 0.13 11.86 6.27
C ARG A 148 -0.56 13.22 6.30
N ARG A 149 0.11 14.28 5.82
CA ARG A 149 -0.49 15.62 5.70
C ARG A 149 -1.65 15.66 4.72
N ALA A 150 -1.67 14.79 3.71
CA ALA A 150 -2.79 14.61 2.80
C ALA A 150 -3.95 13.77 3.39
N GLY A 151 -3.89 13.41 4.68
CA GLY A 151 -4.95 12.66 5.37
C GLY A 151 -4.88 11.14 5.21
N VAL A 152 -3.73 10.61 4.77
CA VAL A 152 -3.51 9.19 4.54
C VAL A 152 -2.87 8.53 5.78
N THR A 153 -3.36 7.37 6.16
CA THR A 153 -2.69 6.51 7.14
C THR A 153 -1.55 5.76 6.45
N ILE A 154 -0.36 5.72 7.07
CA ILE A 154 0.81 5.06 6.50
C ILE A 154 1.21 3.89 7.39
N VAL A 155 1.36 2.73 6.77
CA VAL A 155 2.01 1.53 7.33
C VAL A 155 3.26 1.27 6.50
N ASP A 156 4.42 1.49 7.06
CA ASP A 156 5.71 1.22 6.45
C ASP A 156 6.49 0.30 7.35
N ALA A 157 6.71 -0.94 6.93
CA ALA A 157 7.26 -2.00 7.76
C ALA A 157 8.10 -2.97 6.95
N THR A 158 8.96 -3.73 7.64
CA THR A 158 9.74 -4.81 7.01
C THR A 158 8.81 -5.89 6.45
N PRO A 159 9.29 -6.75 5.54
CA PRO A 159 8.47 -7.84 4.99
C PRO A 159 7.79 -8.70 6.07
N ASP A 160 8.48 -9.00 7.16
CA ASP A 160 7.98 -9.85 8.25
C ASP A 160 6.93 -9.12 9.12
N ASP A 161 7.06 -7.81 9.27
CA ASP A 161 6.20 -6.99 10.15
C ASP A 161 5.01 -6.37 9.41
N LEU A 162 5.04 -6.29 8.07
CA LEU A 162 4.01 -5.58 7.31
C LEU A 162 2.61 -6.16 7.51
N ALA A 163 2.49 -7.49 7.50
CA ALA A 163 1.20 -8.13 7.62
C ALA A 163 0.54 -7.88 8.99
N PRO A 164 1.21 -8.08 10.14
CA PRO A 164 0.65 -7.72 11.44
C PRO A 164 0.40 -6.21 11.59
N ALA A 165 1.32 -5.35 11.17
CA ALA A 165 1.15 -3.90 11.25
C ALA A 165 -0.06 -3.40 10.44
N LEU A 166 -0.31 -3.98 9.28
CA LEU A 166 -1.47 -3.66 8.45
C LEU A 166 -2.78 -4.13 9.10
N ALA A 167 -2.77 -5.30 9.74
CA ALA A 167 -3.91 -5.82 10.50
C ALA A 167 -4.24 -4.91 11.70
N ASP A 168 -3.24 -4.48 12.45
CA ASP A 168 -3.41 -3.57 13.58
C ASP A 168 -3.97 -2.21 13.14
N ALA A 169 -3.45 -1.65 12.03
CA ALA A 169 -3.96 -0.42 11.46
C ALA A 169 -5.43 -0.53 11.04
N TYR A 170 -5.83 -1.64 10.41
CA TYR A 170 -7.22 -1.91 10.07
C TYR A 170 -8.11 -1.97 11.32
N LEU A 171 -7.69 -2.72 12.35
CA LEU A 171 -8.44 -2.85 13.60
C LEU A 171 -8.59 -1.50 14.32
N ALA A 172 -7.54 -0.68 14.34
CA ALA A 172 -7.56 0.66 14.91
C ALA A 172 -8.55 1.57 14.18
N LEU A 173 -8.55 1.56 12.84
CA LEU A 173 -9.47 2.34 12.01
C LEU A 173 -10.93 1.88 12.20
N LYS A 174 -11.15 0.57 12.29
CA LYS A 174 -12.48 -0.02 12.53
C LYS A 174 -12.99 0.32 13.94
N GLY A 175 -12.14 0.18 14.96
CA GLY A 175 -12.48 0.54 16.33
C GLY A 175 -12.79 2.03 16.53
N ALA A 176 -12.16 2.90 15.72
CA ALA A 176 -12.43 4.34 15.71
C ALA A 176 -13.66 4.74 14.87
N GLY A 177 -14.39 3.79 14.27
CA GLY A 177 -15.57 4.07 13.42
C GLY A 177 -15.23 4.81 12.13
N ARG A 178 -14.01 4.64 11.60
CA ARG A 178 -13.54 5.34 10.40
C ARG A 178 -13.73 4.57 9.10
N LEU A 179 -14.31 3.39 9.15
CA LEU A 179 -14.57 2.52 7.99
C LEU A 179 -16.01 2.66 7.47
#